data_b2b1452b79deb67bd815c1020ffae660
#
_entry.id   b2b1452b79deb67bd815c1020ffae660
#
_cell.length_a   1.000
_cell.length_b   1.000
_cell.length_c   1.000
_cell.angle_alpha   90.00
_cell.angle_beta   90.00
_cell.angle_gamma   90.00
#
_symmetry.space_group_name_H-M   'P 1'
#
loop_
_entity.id
_entity.type
_entity.pdbx_description
1 polymer ?
#
loop_
_entity_poly.entity_id
_entity_poly.type
_entity_poly.pdbx_seq_one_letter_code
_entity_poly.pdbx_strand_id
1 'polypeptide(L)'
;MIKINENVLTNDLSPYLKQHKDNPVNWQIWTKEILEFSKQNKKPILLSIGYASCHWCHVMAHESFEDNETANLMNKLFINIKVDREERPDLDFIFQSSFQLFNQTGGGWPLTMFLDENGVPFMGGTYFPKESKHGLPSFKEVLQKVSDAYKDQREKIINQKDLIVKNLDLKKNSVLSQDLEPILEISLNNLDPINGGYKGAPKFPTFNLYETLLYFYNVSNNEKYLKPVELVIKQLCSKGIYDHVEGGIARYTVDEDWIIPHFEKMLYDNTQFILLLSKYCKINSDSYYKDKLEQTIEFLKKNFLNKEGFLGSAFDADSDGEEGKYYVYSYNEIKDIENIEKYFEIAPEGNWENKIILVEKQKPTQEIIKRLLQIRSKRNKPFFDDKTQLDLNCLMISALIAANEILPNMGNLKLAEEFFLKIKKKYIDNKIHHSYSKDLVFIEDYAFLINAINDLSDITMSFKYKNLARKITQEAIAKFFLEEKHIFQKNPKNNNDVFFKPIDIGDNTIPNGNAIMLVNLVRLGMMEEAKKLSVSLNGYLNIYKNHMMTALRALNFFNNVNSGKNCNEQGCKIDD
;
A
#
# COMPACT_ATOMS: atom_id res chain seq x y z
N MET A 1 -29.82 15.19 11.29
CA MET A 1 -29.76 14.85 12.74
C MET A 1 -28.80 13.68 12.89
N ILE A 2 -27.81 13.80 13.76
CA ILE A 2 -26.81 12.73 13.96
C ILE A 2 -27.48 11.53 14.63
N LYS A 3 -27.28 10.32 14.06
CA LYS A 3 -27.86 9.07 14.57
C LYS A 3 -26.82 8.28 15.41
N ILE A 4 -26.39 8.88 16.50
CA ILE A 4 -25.29 8.37 17.33
C ILE A 4 -25.58 7.00 17.99
N ASN A 5 -26.85 6.63 18.14
CA ASN A 5 -27.31 5.39 18.76
C ASN A 5 -27.62 4.29 17.72
N GLU A 6 -27.24 4.49 16.47
CA GLU A 6 -27.45 3.54 15.38
C GLU A 6 -26.12 3.25 14.68
N ASN A 7 -26.00 2.06 14.10
CA ASN A 7 -24.93 1.74 13.17
C ASN A 7 -25.26 2.36 11.81
N VAL A 8 -24.45 3.33 11.36
CA VAL A 8 -24.70 4.08 10.11
C VAL A 8 -24.04 3.46 8.87
N LEU A 9 -23.25 2.39 9.02
CA LEU A 9 -22.41 1.83 7.95
C LEU A 9 -23.19 1.15 6.82
N THR A 10 -24.48 0.84 7.04
CA THR A 10 -25.35 0.23 6.02
C THR A 10 -25.39 1.04 4.71
N ASN A 11 -25.34 2.37 4.81
CA ASN A 11 -25.43 3.27 3.66
C ASN A 11 -24.08 3.75 3.13
N ASP A 12 -22.97 3.25 3.68
CA ASP A 12 -21.63 3.60 3.20
C ASP A 12 -21.35 2.98 1.82
N LEU A 13 -20.38 3.49 1.11
CA LEU A 13 -19.95 2.94 -0.18
C LEU A 13 -18.76 1.97 -0.03
N SER A 14 -17.93 2.16 1.00
CA SER A 14 -16.77 1.30 1.26
C SER A 14 -17.19 -0.16 1.49
N PRO A 15 -16.66 -1.12 0.74
CA PRO A 15 -16.89 -2.55 0.98
C PRO A 15 -16.49 -2.96 2.40
N TYR A 16 -15.38 -2.44 2.92
CA TYR A 16 -14.93 -2.71 4.29
C TYR A 16 -15.93 -2.22 5.34
N LEU A 17 -16.42 -1.01 5.23
CA LEU A 17 -17.39 -0.48 6.19
C LEU A 17 -18.70 -1.30 6.13
N LYS A 18 -19.14 -1.72 4.95
CA LYS A 18 -20.32 -2.59 4.78
C LYS A 18 -20.18 -3.96 5.42
N GLN A 19 -18.98 -4.51 5.56
CA GLN A 19 -18.75 -5.78 6.28
C GLN A 19 -19.16 -5.65 7.76
N HIS A 20 -19.18 -4.44 8.31
CA HIS A 20 -19.55 -4.14 9.70
C HIS A 20 -20.97 -3.58 9.89
N LYS A 21 -21.79 -3.53 8.84
CA LYS A 21 -23.13 -2.93 8.86
C LYS A 21 -24.11 -3.60 9.83
N ASP A 22 -23.93 -4.90 10.07
CA ASP A 22 -24.82 -5.72 10.90
C ASP A 22 -24.27 -5.92 12.33
N ASN A 23 -23.12 -5.31 12.66
CA ASN A 23 -22.58 -5.36 14.03
C ASN A 23 -23.52 -4.63 15.01
N PRO A 24 -23.68 -5.13 16.26
CA PRO A 24 -24.45 -4.45 17.32
C PRO A 24 -23.76 -3.18 17.84
N VAL A 25 -22.55 -2.86 17.39
CA VAL A 25 -21.86 -1.61 17.70
C VAL A 25 -22.48 -0.45 16.91
N ASN A 26 -22.74 0.67 17.57
CA ASN A 26 -23.25 1.91 16.95
C ASN A 26 -22.13 2.62 16.16
N TRP A 27 -21.63 1.97 15.11
CA TRP A 27 -20.56 2.50 14.28
C TRP A 27 -20.94 3.80 13.59
N GLN A 28 -20.05 4.78 13.67
CA GLN A 28 -20.09 6.04 12.96
C GLN A 28 -18.95 6.11 11.94
N ILE A 29 -19.07 7.02 10.96
CA ILE A 29 -17.99 7.40 10.06
C ILE A 29 -17.27 8.64 10.57
N TRP A 30 -16.01 8.86 10.15
CA TRP A 30 -15.24 10.06 10.52
C TRP A 30 -15.80 11.29 9.80
N THR A 31 -16.49 12.16 10.53
CA THR A 31 -17.02 13.44 10.04
C THR A 31 -16.85 14.54 11.07
N LYS A 32 -16.89 15.80 10.61
CA LYS A 32 -16.82 16.97 11.51
C LYS A 32 -17.95 16.98 12.52
N GLU A 33 -19.14 16.58 12.10
CA GLU A 33 -20.33 16.55 12.94
C GLU A 33 -20.17 15.56 14.11
N ILE A 34 -19.58 14.39 13.85
CA ILE A 34 -19.29 13.39 14.90
C ILE A 34 -18.23 13.89 15.87
N LEU A 35 -17.19 14.55 15.38
CA LEU A 35 -16.14 15.15 16.22
C LEU A 35 -16.72 16.28 17.08
N GLU A 36 -17.57 17.16 16.52
CA GLU A 36 -18.25 18.20 17.27
C GLU A 36 -19.21 17.62 18.33
N PHE A 37 -19.93 16.54 18.01
CA PHE A 37 -20.77 15.83 18.97
C PHE A 37 -19.94 15.25 20.13
N SER A 38 -18.80 14.62 19.85
CA SER A 38 -17.85 14.12 20.85
C SER A 38 -17.43 15.24 21.81
N LYS A 39 -17.02 16.37 21.26
CA LYS A 39 -16.57 17.55 22.00
C LYS A 39 -17.68 18.14 22.90
N GLN A 40 -18.88 18.32 22.36
CA GLN A 40 -20.01 18.86 23.11
C GLN A 40 -20.42 17.96 24.28
N ASN A 41 -20.32 16.62 24.10
CA ASN A 41 -20.70 15.65 25.11
C ASN A 41 -19.54 15.20 26.00
N LYS A 42 -18.30 15.70 25.75
CA LYS A 42 -17.07 15.31 26.46
C LYS A 42 -16.88 13.79 26.51
N LYS A 43 -17.27 13.09 25.43
CA LYS A 43 -17.25 11.65 25.32
C LYS A 43 -16.06 11.21 24.47
N PRO A 44 -15.19 10.31 24.96
CA PRO A 44 -14.02 9.85 24.19
C PRO A 44 -14.45 9.02 22.98
N ILE A 45 -13.55 8.93 22.00
CA ILE A 45 -13.77 8.20 20.76
C ILE A 45 -12.98 6.90 20.81
N LEU A 46 -13.61 5.79 20.38
CA LEU A 46 -12.95 4.57 20.00
C LEU A 46 -12.90 4.54 18.48
N LEU A 47 -11.69 4.57 17.94
CA LEU A 47 -11.43 4.54 16.51
C LEU A 47 -10.89 3.15 16.12
N SER A 48 -11.52 2.50 15.15
CA SER A 48 -11.05 1.24 14.58
C SER A 48 -10.75 1.42 13.10
N ILE A 49 -9.49 1.19 12.69
CA ILE A 49 -9.02 1.31 11.31
C ILE A 49 -8.65 -0.07 10.78
N GLY A 50 -9.04 -0.38 9.55
CA GLY A 50 -8.72 -1.61 8.85
C GLY A 50 -9.00 -1.49 7.36
N TYR A 51 -9.08 -2.61 6.66
CA TYR A 51 -9.39 -2.71 5.24
C TYR A 51 -10.04 -4.06 4.91
N ALA A 52 -10.67 -4.16 3.74
CA ALA A 52 -11.59 -5.25 3.41
C ALA A 52 -10.95 -6.65 3.35
N SER A 53 -9.69 -6.76 2.95
CA SER A 53 -8.97 -8.04 2.82
C SER A 53 -8.13 -8.41 4.06
N CYS A 54 -8.32 -7.71 5.18
CA CYS A 54 -7.53 -7.87 6.39
C CYS A 54 -8.04 -9.03 7.26
N HIS A 55 -7.37 -10.17 7.25
CA HIS A 55 -7.71 -11.35 8.06
C HIS A 55 -7.90 -11.03 9.55
N TRP A 56 -6.93 -10.37 10.20
CA TRP A 56 -7.03 -10.03 11.63
C TRP A 56 -8.13 -9.02 11.94
N CYS A 57 -8.57 -8.23 10.95
CA CYS A 57 -9.75 -7.37 11.09
C CYS A 57 -11.03 -8.22 11.16
N HIS A 58 -11.13 -9.29 10.36
CA HIS A 58 -12.23 -10.24 10.42
C HIS A 58 -12.24 -11.00 11.76
N VAL A 59 -11.09 -11.49 12.22
CA VAL A 59 -10.97 -12.16 13.52
C VAL A 59 -11.48 -11.26 14.64
N MET A 60 -11.03 -9.99 14.70
CA MET A 60 -11.49 -9.04 15.74
C MET A 60 -12.98 -8.71 15.61
N ALA A 61 -13.52 -8.67 14.39
CA ALA A 61 -14.94 -8.45 14.16
C ALA A 61 -15.79 -9.59 14.76
N HIS A 62 -15.45 -10.83 14.43
CA HIS A 62 -16.17 -12.00 14.92
C HIS A 62 -16.04 -12.19 16.44
N GLU A 63 -14.83 -11.97 16.99
CA GLU A 63 -14.60 -12.14 18.42
C GLU A 63 -15.22 -11.03 19.28
N SER A 64 -15.20 -9.77 18.79
CA SER A 64 -15.51 -8.61 19.64
C SER A 64 -16.64 -7.72 19.12
N PHE A 65 -16.69 -7.39 17.81
CA PHE A 65 -17.67 -6.42 17.30
C PHE A 65 -19.05 -7.02 17.05
N GLU A 66 -19.14 -8.36 16.89
CA GLU A 66 -20.39 -9.11 16.79
C GLU A 66 -20.92 -9.58 18.16
N ASP A 67 -20.09 -9.48 19.22
CA ASP A 67 -20.47 -9.84 20.57
C ASP A 67 -21.32 -8.73 21.22
N ASN A 68 -22.56 -9.04 21.58
CA ASN A 68 -23.49 -8.06 22.15
C ASN A 68 -23.02 -7.44 23.47
N GLU A 69 -22.33 -8.21 24.32
CA GLU A 69 -21.83 -7.69 25.60
C GLU A 69 -20.72 -6.67 25.38
N THR A 70 -19.76 -6.99 24.50
CA THR A 70 -18.69 -6.08 24.12
C THR A 70 -19.23 -4.84 23.42
N ALA A 71 -20.16 -5.01 22.48
CA ALA A 71 -20.80 -3.90 21.77
C ALA A 71 -21.56 -2.96 22.70
N ASN A 72 -22.31 -3.49 23.68
CA ASN A 72 -23.01 -2.68 24.68
C ASN A 72 -22.03 -1.85 25.51
N LEU A 73 -20.88 -2.42 25.89
CA LEU A 73 -19.84 -1.71 26.62
C LEU A 73 -19.23 -0.60 25.75
N MET A 74 -18.88 -0.90 24.49
CA MET A 74 -18.39 0.09 23.52
C MET A 74 -19.36 1.26 23.35
N ASN A 75 -20.65 0.96 23.10
CA ASN A 75 -21.70 1.96 22.88
C ASN A 75 -21.93 2.86 24.11
N LYS A 76 -21.84 2.28 25.31
CA LYS A 76 -21.97 3.02 26.56
C LYS A 76 -20.80 3.97 26.79
N LEU A 77 -19.57 3.52 26.57
CA LEU A 77 -18.35 4.21 27.01
C LEU A 77 -17.79 5.17 25.95
N PHE A 78 -17.96 4.88 24.66
CA PHE A 78 -17.29 5.59 23.58
C PHE A 78 -18.26 6.03 22.48
N ILE A 79 -17.81 6.98 21.65
CA ILE A 79 -18.30 7.16 20.29
C ILE A 79 -17.43 6.26 19.41
N ASN A 80 -18.07 5.28 18.75
CA ASN A 80 -17.35 4.26 17.99
C ASN A 80 -17.26 4.69 16.53
N ILE A 81 -16.05 4.93 16.03
CA ILE A 81 -15.80 5.32 14.64
C ILE A 81 -15.07 4.19 13.92
N LYS A 82 -15.60 3.80 12.75
CA LYS A 82 -14.95 2.82 11.86
C LYS A 82 -14.35 3.54 10.66
N VAL A 83 -13.13 3.22 10.29
CA VAL A 83 -12.40 3.83 9.18
C VAL A 83 -11.83 2.77 8.25
N ASP A 84 -12.10 2.93 6.96
CA ASP A 84 -11.38 2.23 5.90
C ASP A 84 -10.09 2.99 5.60
N ARG A 85 -8.92 2.34 5.84
CA ARG A 85 -7.61 2.95 5.61
C ARG A 85 -7.39 3.34 4.15
N GLU A 86 -8.05 2.65 3.23
CA GLU A 86 -7.92 2.89 1.80
C GLU A 86 -8.78 4.07 1.31
N GLU A 87 -9.85 4.41 2.04
CA GLU A 87 -10.62 5.65 1.82
C GLU A 87 -10.01 6.85 2.55
N ARG A 88 -9.34 6.60 3.70
CA ARG A 88 -8.77 7.62 4.56
C ARG A 88 -7.31 7.30 4.92
N PRO A 89 -6.41 7.27 3.89
CA PRO A 89 -4.99 7.03 4.11
C PRO A 89 -4.31 8.12 4.95
N ASP A 90 -4.92 9.28 5.08
CA ASP A 90 -4.50 10.35 5.98
C ASP A 90 -4.71 9.99 7.45
N LEU A 91 -5.89 9.48 7.79
CA LEU A 91 -6.19 9.02 9.15
C LEU A 91 -5.34 7.82 9.53
N ASP A 92 -5.22 6.84 8.61
CA ASP A 92 -4.34 5.69 8.84
C ASP A 92 -2.91 6.14 9.15
N PHE A 93 -2.33 7.03 8.34
CA PHE A 93 -0.98 7.57 8.55
C PHE A 93 -0.84 8.27 9.91
N ILE A 94 -1.78 9.17 10.27
CA ILE A 94 -1.75 9.91 11.53
C ILE A 94 -1.79 8.96 12.72
N PHE A 95 -2.70 7.98 12.70
CA PHE A 95 -2.92 7.12 13.85
C PHE A 95 -1.91 5.97 13.95
N GLN A 96 -1.37 5.44 12.83
CA GLN A 96 -0.22 4.54 12.84
C GLN A 96 1.03 5.24 13.40
N SER A 97 1.29 6.49 12.98
CA SER A 97 2.41 7.29 13.51
C SER A 97 2.24 7.59 15.01
N SER A 98 1.00 7.87 15.43
CA SER A 98 0.69 8.09 16.85
C SER A 98 0.87 6.80 17.66
N PHE A 99 0.44 5.66 17.13
CA PHE A 99 0.64 4.36 17.76
C PHE A 99 2.13 4.04 17.94
N GLN A 100 2.93 4.25 16.91
CA GLN A 100 4.38 4.05 16.96
C GLN A 100 5.04 4.98 18.00
N LEU A 101 4.57 6.23 18.09
CA LEU A 101 5.06 7.17 19.10
C LEU A 101 4.79 6.67 20.54
N PHE A 102 3.62 6.09 20.80
CA PHE A 102 3.24 5.63 22.13
C PHE A 102 3.89 4.31 22.52
N ASN A 103 3.99 3.37 21.59
CA ASN A 103 4.38 1.99 21.86
C ASN A 103 5.83 1.67 21.47
N GLN A 104 6.50 2.54 20.70
CA GLN A 104 7.87 2.35 20.19
C GLN A 104 8.04 1.05 19.37
N THR A 105 6.95 0.56 18.81
CA THR A 105 6.87 -0.63 17.94
C THR A 105 6.13 -0.29 16.67
N GLY A 106 6.34 -1.07 15.61
CA GLY A 106 5.55 -0.96 14.39
C GLY A 106 4.06 -1.16 14.68
N GLY A 107 3.22 -0.47 13.91
CA GLY A 107 1.78 -0.67 13.94
C GLY A 107 1.33 -1.88 13.11
N GLY A 108 0.04 -1.91 12.79
CA GLY A 108 -0.58 -2.97 11.99
C GLY A 108 -2.09 -2.79 11.94
N TRP A 109 -2.76 -3.74 11.32
CA TRP A 109 -4.22 -3.76 11.24
C TRP A 109 -4.75 -5.07 11.82
N PRO A 110 -5.94 -5.01 12.52
CA PRO A 110 -6.69 -3.79 12.83
C PRO A 110 -5.90 -2.84 13.72
N LEU A 111 -6.07 -1.51 13.53
CA LEU A 111 -5.57 -0.51 14.46
C LEU A 111 -6.71 -0.02 15.32
N THR A 112 -6.59 -0.11 16.63
CA THR A 112 -7.56 0.39 17.61
C THR A 112 -6.95 1.56 18.36
N MET A 113 -7.55 2.76 18.23
CA MET A 113 -7.07 3.97 18.90
C MET A 113 -8.15 4.55 19.80
N PHE A 114 -7.75 5.06 20.95
CA PHE A 114 -8.61 5.80 21.86
C PHE A 114 -8.22 7.28 21.79
N LEU A 115 -9.23 8.11 21.45
CA LEU A 115 -9.04 9.53 21.23
C LEU A 115 -9.82 10.33 22.27
N ASP A 116 -9.31 11.50 22.61
CA ASP A 116 -10.06 12.47 23.38
C ASP A 116 -11.25 13.03 22.56
N GLU A 117 -12.04 13.86 23.17
CA GLU A 117 -13.19 14.50 22.51
C GLU A 117 -12.83 15.47 21.38
N ASN A 118 -11.55 15.79 21.19
CA ASN A 118 -11.06 16.61 20.07
C ASN A 118 -10.44 15.75 18.95
N GLY A 119 -10.53 14.41 19.04
CA GLY A 119 -9.97 13.49 18.09
C GLY A 119 -8.45 13.30 18.21
N VAL A 120 -7.85 13.70 19.34
CA VAL A 120 -6.42 13.53 19.62
C VAL A 120 -6.19 12.20 20.31
N PRO A 121 -5.27 11.33 19.83
CA PRO A 121 -5.06 10.02 20.42
C PRO A 121 -4.31 10.12 21.76
N PHE A 122 -4.68 9.25 22.71
CA PHE A 122 -3.99 9.14 24.01
C PHE A 122 -3.59 7.71 24.38
N MET A 123 -4.16 6.72 23.68
CA MET A 123 -3.82 5.30 23.82
C MET A 123 -4.15 4.56 22.53
N GLY A 124 -3.47 3.43 22.25
CA GLY A 124 -3.77 2.57 21.11
C GLY A 124 -3.23 1.17 21.29
N GLY A 125 -3.76 0.28 20.46
CA GLY A 125 -3.36 -1.12 20.28
C GLY A 125 -3.70 -1.57 18.86
N THR A 126 -3.29 -2.77 18.54
CA THR A 126 -3.70 -3.42 17.30
C THR A 126 -4.90 -4.34 17.58
N TYR A 127 -4.71 -5.63 17.55
CA TYR A 127 -5.72 -6.63 17.90
C TYR A 127 -5.86 -6.78 19.42
N PHE A 128 -7.11 -6.90 19.89
CA PHE A 128 -7.44 -7.26 21.27
C PHE A 128 -8.36 -8.48 21.28
N PRO A 129 -8.00 -9.56 22.01
CA PRO A 129 -8.83 -10.76 22.09
C PRO A 129 -10.11 -10.54 22.91
N LYS A 130 -11.15 -11.33 22.65
CA LYS A 130 -12.38 -11.33 23.45
C LYS A 130 -12.14 -11.67 24.93
N GLU A 131 -11.28 -12.68 25.16
CA GLU A 131 -10.85 -13.12 26.49
C GLU A 131 -9.33 -12.96 26.63
N SER A 132 -8.87 -12.76 27.87
CA SER A 132 -7.43 -12.58 28.11
C SER A 132 -6.66 -13.85 27.70
N LYS A 133 -5.76 -13.74 26.71
CA LYS A 133 -4.95 -14.84 26.19
C LYS A 133 -3.56 -14.33 25.75
N HIS A 134 -2.58 -15.22 25.78
CA HIS A 134 -1.20 -14.91 25.33
C HIS A 134 -0.56 -13.68 25.99
N GLY A 135 -0.93 -13.36 27.23
CA GLY A 135 -0.45 -12.18 27.95
C GLY A 135 -1.13 -10.87 27.56
N LEU A 136 -2.10 -10.89 26.64
CA LEU A 136 -2.92 -9.74 26.27
C LEU A 136 -4.20 -9.71 27.13
N PRO A 137 -4.61 -8.50 27.63
CA PRO A 137 -5.88 -8.33 28.31
C PRO A 137 -7.05 -8.52 27.34
N SER A 138 -8.22 -8.88 27.86
CA SER A 138 -9.45 -8.91 27.05
C SER A 138 -9.83 -7.51 26.58
N PHE A 139 -10.50 -7.43 25.43
CA PHE A 139 -10.96 -6.15 24.90
C PHE A 139 -11.89 -5.42 25.87
N LYS A 140 -12.78 -6.14 26.58
CA LYS A 140 -13.65 -5.56 27.62
C LYS A 140 -12.87 -4.92 28.78
N GLU A 141 -11.80 -5.57 29.26
CA GLU A 141 -10.94 -4.99 30.29
C GLU A 141 -10.23 -3.72 29.80
N VAL A 142 -9.78 -3.70 28.55
CA VAL A 142 -9.17 -2.51 27.93
C VAL A 142 -10.17 -1.37 27.85
N LEU A 143 -11.39 -1.63 27.33
CA LEU A 143 -12.45 -0.64 27.21
C LEU A 143 -12.78 0.02 28.56
N GLN A 144 -12.92 -0.77 29.63
CA GLN A 144 -13.23 -0.26 30.96
C GLN A 144 -12.07 0.56 31.53
N LYS A 145 -10.83 0.03 31.49
CA LYS A 145 -9.64 0.71 32.01
C LYS A 145 -9.38 2.06 31.30
N VAL A 146 -9.54 2.10 29.98
CA VAL A 146 -9.34 3.32 29.20
C VAL A 146 -10.42 4.36 29.52
N SER A 147 -11.69 3.93 29.63
CA SER A 147 -12.79 4.84 30.01
C SER A 147 -12.57 5.43 31.40
N ASP A 148 -12.14 4.63 32.36
CA ASP A 148 -11.88 5.09 33.72
C ASP A 148 -10.68 6.06 33.74
N ALA A 149 -9.58 5.71 33.07
CA ALA A 149 -8.42 6.60 32.94
C ALA A 149 -8.78 7.94 32.27
N TYR A 150 -9.65 7.92 31.25
CA TYR A 150 -10.12 9.15 30.61
C TYR A 150 -10.93 10.03 31.57
N LYS A 151 -11.84 9.44 32.37
CA LYS A 151 -12.62 10.19 33.36
C LYS A 151 -11.75 10.81 34.43
N ASP A 152 -10.79 10.03 34.98
CA ASP A 152 -9.94 10.43 36.10
C ASP A 152 -8.86 11.44 35.70
N GLN A 153 -8.38 11.39 34.45
CA GLN A 153 -7.24 12.18 33.97
C GLN A 153 -7.56 13.04 32.72
N ARG A 154 -8.84 13.33 32.48
CA ARG A 154 -9.32 14.00 31.25
C ARG A 154 -8.52 15.27 30.92
N GLU A 155 -8.34 16.20 31.88
CA GLU A 155 -7.61 17.45 31.66
C GLU A 155 -6.15 17.20 31.27
N LYS A 156 -5.50 16.25 31.93
CA LYS A 156 -4.13 15.86 31.61
C LYS A 156 -4.01 15.29 30.20
N ILE A 157 -4.97 14.46 29.79
CA ILE A 157 -5.02 13.86 28.45
C ILE A 157 -5.20 14.95 27.38
N ILE A 158 -6.14 15.86 27.54
CA ILE A 158 -6.39 16.94 26.58
C ILE A 158 -5.17 17.86 26.44
N ASN A 159 -4.47 18.16 27.53
CA ASN A 159 -3.31 19.04 27.52
C ASN A 159 -2.06 18.40 26.85
N GLN A 160 -2.09 17.12 26.46
CA GLN A 160 -0.98 16.46 25.75
C GLN A 160 -0.96 16.74 24.23
N LYS A 161 -2.01 17.35 23.67
CA LYS A 161 -2.12 17.59 22.23
C LYS A 161 -0.87 18.22 21.62
N ASP A 162 -0.39 19.34 22.17
CA ASP A 162 0.75 20.06 21.59
C ASP A 162 2.04 19.23 21.63
N LEU A 163 2.20 18.40 22.67
CA LEU A 163 3.32 17.47 22.77
C LEU A 163 3.24 16.37 21.70
N ILE A 164 2.04 15.81 21.48
CA ILE A 164 1.82 14.80 20.44
C ILE A 164 2.10 15.40 19.07
N VAL A 165 1.51 16.54 18.73
CA VAL A 165 1.73 17.25 17.46
C VAL A 165 3.20 17.54 17.25
N LYS A 166 3.92 18.05 18.26
CA LYS A 166 5.36 18.31 18.18
C LYS A 166 6.19 17.06 17.91
N ASN A 167 5.80 15.91 18.46
CA ASN A 167 6.52 14.65 18.25
C ASN A 167 6.16 13.97 16.92
N LEU A 168 4.97 14.23 16.37
CA LEU A 168 4.57 13.79 15.04
C LEU A 168 5.18 14.65 13.92
N ASP A 169 5.58 15.89 14.22
CA ASP A 169 6.23 16.74 13.22
C ASP A 169 7.62 16.22 12.87
N LEU A 170 7.89 16.09 11.58
CA LEU A 170 9.11 15.48 11.09
C LEU A 170 10.33 16.35 11.37
N LYS A 171 11.38 15.74 11.88
CA LYS A 171 12.68 16.39 12.05
C LYS A 171 13.40 16.44 10.70
N LYS A 172 14.00 17.59 10.39
CA LYS A 172 14.77 17.83 9.18
C LYS A 172 16.20 18.23 9.53
N ASN A 173 17.18 17.64 8.86
CA ASN A 173 18.57 18.04 8.98
C ASN A 173 18.84 19.27 8.09
N SER A 174 19.63 20.23 8.56
CA SER A 174 20.10 21.37 7.78
C SER A 174 21.28 21.02 6.86
N VAL A 175 22.00 19.94 7.17
CA VAL A 175 23.13 19.45 6.36
C VAL A 175 22.60 18.48 5.30
N LEU A 176 22.84 18.81 4.03
CA LEU A 176 22.42 17.98 2.89
C LEU A 176 23.49 16.93 2.59
N SER A 177 23.07 15.69 2.31
CA SER A 177 23.97 14.66 1.76
C SER A 177 24.34 14.99 0.33
N GLN A 178 25.64 15.07 0.06
CA GLN A 178 26.17 15.14 -1.30
C GLN A 178 26.32 13.73 -1.91
N ASP A 179 26.68 12.76 -1.07
CA ASP A 179 26.79 11.36 -1.46
C ASP A 179 25.62 10.55 -0.90
N LEU A 180 24.90 9.88 -1.79
CA LEU A 180 23.72 9.07 -1.49
C LEU A 180 24.04 7.57 -1.34
N GLU A 181 25.22 7.14 -1.76
CA GLU A 181 25.63 5.73 -1.75
C GLU A 181 25.69 5.12 -0.34
N PRO A 182 26.19 5.79 0.71
CA PRO A 182 26.21 5.24 2.06
C PRO A 182 24.81 4.86 2.60
N ILE A 183 23.77 5.56 2.15
CA ILE A 183 22.38 5.24 2.56
C ILE A 183 21.93 3.94 1.89
N LEU A 184 22.31 3.73 0.64
CA LEU A 184 22.00 2.50 -0.09
C LEU A 184 22.73 1.29 0.50
N GLU A 185 23.97 1.47 0.94
CA GLU A 185 24.76 0.42 1.62
C GLU A 185 24.08 -0.05 2.92
N ILE A 186 23.43 0.83 3.66
CA ILE A 186 22.65 0.43 4.86
C ILE A 186 21.56 -0.57 4.48
N SER A 187 20.84 -0.33 3.37
CA SER A 187 19.80 -1.24 2.90
C SER A 187 20.39 -2.56 2.41
N LEU A 188 21.47 -2.52 1.62
CA LEU A 188 22.16 -3.73 1.12
C LEU A 188 22.64 -4.64 2.25
N ASN A 189 23.20 -4.09 3.32
CA ASN A 189 23.69 -4.85 4.48
C ASN A 189 22.57 -5.54 5.29
N ASN A 190 21.34 -5.06 5.17
CA ASN A 190 20.18 -5.63 5.85
C ASN A 190 19.43 -6.67 4.99
N LEU A 191 19.85 -6.88 3.73
CA LEU A 191 19.24 -7.90 2.87
C LEU A 191 19.68 -9.32 3.28
N ASP A 192 18.78 -10.26 3.07
CA ASP A 192 19.01 -11.68 3.19
C ASP A 192 19.80 -12.18 1.94
N PRO A 193 21.05 -12.65 2.10
CA PRO A 193 21.86 -13.06 0.97
C PRO A 193 21.48 -14.44 0.40
N ILE A 194 20.57 -15.18 1.07
CA ILE A 194 20.14 -16.52 0.68
C ILE A 194 18.77 -16.45 0.02
N ASN A 195 17.79 -15.85 0.71
CA ASN A 195 16.40 -15.83 0.27
C ASN A 195 15.99 -14.50 -0.39
N GLY A 196 16.84 -13.47 -0.34
CA GLY A 196 16.43 -12.12 -0.77
C GLY A 196 15.42 -11.49 0.19
N GLY A 197 15.05 -10.24 -0.05
CA GLY A 197 14.25 -9.48 0.91
C GLY A 197 15.07 -9.00 2.11
N TYR A 198 14.46 -8.29 3.04
CA TYR A 198 15.08 -8.02 4.33
C TYR A 198 15.17 -9.30 5.17
N LYS A 199 16.19 -9.38 6.05
CA LYS A 199 16.36 -10.49 7.00
C LYS A 199 15.17 -10.57 7.95
N GLY A 200 14.76 -11.81 8.31
CA GLY A 200 13.68 -12.10 9.25
C GLY A 200 12.31 -12.26 8.59
N ALA A 201 11.31 -12.45 9.44
CA ALA A 201 9.92 -12.63 9.08
C ALA A 201 9.03 -11.69 9.94
N PRO A 202 7.86 -11.25 9.44
CA PRO A 202 7.29 -11.48 8.10
C PRO A 202 8.10 -10.77 6.99
N LYS A 203 8.03 -11.32 5.78
CA LYS A 203 8.83 -10.85 4.63
C LYS A 203 7.97 -10.18 3.56
N PHE A 204 8.26 -8.91 3.29
CA PHE A 204 7.56 -8.09 2.29
C PHE A 204 8.42 -7.91 1.02
N PRO A 205 7.82 -7.85 -0.19
CA PRO A 205 8.56 -7.68 -1.44
C PRO A 205 9.37 -6.38 -1.54
N THR A 206 8.99 -5.32 -0.84
CA THR A 206 9.70 -4.01 -0.79
C THR A 206 10.16 -3.48 -2.16
N PHE A 207 9.23 -3.40 -3.12
CA PHE A 207 9.50 -3.05 -4.52
C PHE A 207 10.31 -1.77 -4.70
N ASN A 208 10.05 -0.75 -3.88
CA ASN A 208 10.73 0.55 -3.93
C ASN A 208 12.25 0.44 -3.78
N LEU A 209 12.71 -0.50 -2.94
CA LEU A 209 14.14 -0.77 -2.77
C LEU A 209 14.72 -1.37 -4.06
N TYR A 210 14.09 -2.40 -4.62
CA TYR A 210 14.61 -3.10 -5.80
C TYR A 210 14.55 -2.25 -7.06
N GLU A 211 13.54 -1.40 -7.21
CA GLU A 211 13.52 -0.39 -8.27
C GLU A 211 14.64 0.64 -8.12
N THR A 212 14.96 1.02 -6.89
CA THR A 212 16.09 1.91 -6.61
C THR A 212 17.42 1.23 -6.91
N LEU A 213 17.59 -0.03 -6.54
CA LEU A 213 18.79 -0.81 -6.89
C LEU A 213 18.98 -0.94 -8.41
N LEU A 214 17.91 -1.24 -9.16
CA LEU A 214 17.97 -1.27 -10.63
C LEU A 214 18.35 0.09 -11.23
N TYR A 215 17.80 1.18 -10.70
CA TYR A 215 18.20 2.52 -11.14
C TYR A 215 19.69 2.77 -10.91
N PHE A 216 20.23 2.45 -9.72
CA PHE A 216 21.65 2.64 -9.43
C PHE A 216 22.55 1.69 -10.25
N TYR A 217 22.09 0.49 -10.57
CA TYR A 217 22.76 -0.38 -11.52
C TYR A 217 22.85 0.29 -12.90
N ASN A 218 21.74 0.82 -13.43
CA ASN A 218 21.72 1.49 -14.74
C ASN A 218 22.58 2.76 -14.79
N VAL A 219 22.80 3.43 -13.64
CA VAL A 219 23.66 4.63 -13.55
C VAL A 219 25.13 4.27 -13.44
N SER A 220 25.50 3.18 -12.76
CA SER A 220 26.88 2.87 -12.38
C SER A 220 27.45 1.59 -13.02
N ASN A 221 26.60 0.76 -13.60
CA ASN A 221 26.91 -0.59 -14.08
C ASN A 221 27.58 -1.49 -13.01
N ASN A 222 27.24 -1.27 -11.73
CA ASN A 222 27.83 -2.00 -10.61
C ASN A 222 26.95 -3.18 -10.20
N GLU A 223 27.46 -4.39 -10.40
CA GLU A 223 26.80 -5.67 -10.12
C GLU A 223 26.30 -5.82 -8.67
N LYS A 224 26.88 -5.08 -7.71
CA LYS A 224 26.41 -5.12 -6.32
C LYS A 224 24.94 -4.71 -6.16
N TYR A 225 24.42 -3.90 -7.09
CA TYR A 225 23.02 -3.48 -7.10
C TYR A 225 22.12 -4.45 -7.85
N LEU A 226 22.62 -5.15 -8.87
CA LEU A 226 21.82 -6.08 -9.67
C LEU A 226 21.60 -7.42 -8.95
N LYS A 227 22.63 -8.00 -8.32
CA LYS A 227 22.56 -9.33 -7.68
C LYS A 227 21.42 -9.49 -6.66
N PRO A 228 21.16 -8.52 -5.74
CA PRO A 228 20.01 -8.62 -4.84
C PRO A 228 18.65 -8.60 -5.56
N VAL A 229 18.56 -7.87 -6.69
CA VAL A 229 17.34 -7.83 -7.51
C VAL A 229 17.10 -9.17 -8.19
N GLU A 230 18.12 -9.77 -8.78
CA GLU A 230 18.04 -11.10 -9.40
C GLU A 230 17.59 -12.16 -8.39
N LEU A 231 18.18 -12.13 -7.20
CA LEU A 231 17.82 -13.06 -6.12
C LEU A 231 16.35 -12.92 -5.74
N VAL A 232 15.88 -11.71 -5.41
CA VAL A 232 14.50 -11.52 -4.95
C VAL A 232 13.50 -11.83 -6.06
N ILE A 233 13.74 -11.42 -7.30
CA ILE A 233 12.84 -11.71 -8.42
C ILE A 233 12.71 -13.21 -8.64
N LYS A 234 13.82 -13.96 -8.56
CA LYS A 234 13.81 -15.42 -8.63
C LYS A 234 12.91 -16.02 -7.55
N GLN A 235 13.05 -15.57 -6.30
CA GLN A 235 12.22 -16.05 -5.18
C GLN A 235 10.76 -15.68 -5.38
N LEU A 236 10.47 -14.43 -5.68
CA LEU A 236 9.09 -13.96 -5.91
C LEU A 236 8.40 -14.68 -7.07
N CYS A 237 9.14 -15.14 -8.09
CA CYS A 237 8.58 -15.86 -9.23
C CYS A 237 8.39 -17.35 -9.02
N SER A 238 9.14 -17.99 -8.08
CA SER A 238 9.16 -19.45 -7.94
C SER A 238 8.57 -19.96 -6.62
N LYS A 239 8.50 -19.13 -5.58
CA LYS A 239 8.05 -19.54 -4.25
C LYS A 239 6.53 -19.39 -4.06
N GLY A 240 6.04 -19.76 -2.87
CA GLY A 240 4.62 -19.77 -2.54
C GLY A 240 3.93 -18.42 -2.53
N ILE A 241 4.67 -17.32 -2.44
CA ILE A 241 4.12 -15.96 -2.55
C ILE A 241 3.50 -15.69 -3.94
N TYR A 242 3.97 -16.37 -5.00
CA TYR A 242 3.40 -16.28 -6.34
C TYR A 242 2.31 -17.34 -6.55
N ASP A 243 1.17 -16.94 -7.08
CA ASP A 243 0.12 -17.90 -7.47
C ASP A 243 0.45 -18.50 -8.83
N HIS A 244 1.02 -19.71 -8.83
CA HIS A 244 1.43 -20.42 -10.03
C HIS A 244 0.26 -20.89 -10.92
N VAL A 245 -0.98 -20.79 -10.45
CA VAL A 245 -2.18 -21.28 -11.17
C VAL A 245 -2.89 -20.15 -11.91
N GLU A 246 -3.17 -19.03 -11.26
CA GLU A 246 -3.89 -17.91 -11.87
C GLU A 246 -3.00 -16.67 -12.08
N GLY A 247 -1.83 -16.62 -11.48
CA GLY A 247 -0.92 -15.48 -11.55
C GLY A 247 -1.09 -14.49 -10.39
N GLY A 248 -0.19 -13.51 -10.36
CA GLY A 248 -0.12 -12.51 -9.34
C GLY A 248 0.55 -12.97 -8.05
N ILE A 249 0.94 -12.01 -7.20
CA ILE A 249 1.59 -12.26 -5.92
C ILE A 249 0.69 -11.89 -4.76
N ALA A 250 0.87 -12.60 -3.64
CA ALA A 250 0.33 -12.21 -2.35
C ALA A 250 1.14 -11.06 -1.75
N ARG A 251 0.58 -10.38 -0.74
CA ARG A 251 1.15 -9.17 -0.17
C ARG A 251 2.48 -9.38 0.55
N TYR A 252 2.59 -10.45 1.35
CA TYR A 252 3.80 -10.80 2.12
C TYR A 252 3.76 -12.27 2.53
N THR A 253 4.88 -12.78 3.07
CA THR A 253 4.94 -14.11 3.68
C THR A 253 5.19 -14.01 5.18
N VAL A 254 4.65 -14.97 5.95
CA VAL A 254 4.86 -15.07 7.40
C VAL A 254 6.17 -15.75 7.77
N ASP A 255 6.85 -16.36 6.79
CA ASP A 255 8.15 -17.04 6.88
C ASP A 255 9.26 -16.28 6.15
N GLU A 256 10.52 -16.72 6.36
CA GLU A 256 11.70 -16.11 5.74
C GLU A 256 11.97 -16.61 4.30
N ASP A 257 11.35 -17.72 3.87
CA ASP A 257 11.67 -18.46 2.65
C ASP A 257 10.72 -18.15 1.49
N TRP A 258 9.79 -17.21 1.66
CA TRP A 258 8.76 -16.82 0.70
C TRP A 258 7.74 -17.93 0.38
N ILE A 259 7.55 -18.90 1.30
CA ILE A 259 6.71 -20.09 1.07
C ILE A 259 5.28 -19.87 1.54
N ILE A 260 5.08 -19.34 2.76
CA ILE A 260 3.76 -19.25 3.41
C ILE A 260 3.25 -17.80 3.26
N PRO A 261 2.42 -17.51 2.24
CA PRO A 261 1.90 -16.16 2.05
C PRO A 261 0.75 -15.88 3.03
N HIS A 262 0.60 -14.60 3.37
CA HIS A 262 -0.68 -14.09 3.81
C HIS A 262 -1.50 -13.82 2.55
N PHE A 263 -2.49 -14.64 2.28
CA PHE A 263 -3.06 -14.87 0.95
C PHE A 263 -3.80 -13.69 0.30
N GLU A 264 -3.87 -12.52 0.92
CA GLU A 264 -4.43 -11.32 0.29
C GLU A 264 -3.61 -10.91 -0.95
N LYS A 265 -4.31 -10.54 -2.03
CA LYS A 265 -3.70 -10.03 -3.26
C LYS A 265 -4.11 -8.58 -3.46
N MET A 266 -3.16 -7.67 -3.32
CA MET A 266 -3.40 -6.23 -3.46
C MET A 266 -3.09 -5.75 -4.88
N LEU A 267 -3.86 -4.79 -5.37
CA LEU A 267 -3.59 -4.15 -6.66
C LEU A 267 -2.21 -3.50 -6.68
N TYR A 268 -1.85 -2.78 -5.61
CA TYR A 268 -0.58 -2.05 -5.55
C TYR A 268 0.65 -2.97 -5.57
N ASP A 269 0.61 -4.14 -4.92
CA ASP A 269 1.71 -5.11 -4.94
C ASP A 269 1.89 -5.70 -6.34
N ASN A 270 0.80 -6.14 -6.95
CA ASN A 270 0.83 -6.73 -8.29
C ASN A 270 1.24 -5.72 -9.36
N THR A 271 0.83 -4.46 -9.22
CA THR A 271 1.22 -3.39 -10.14
C THR A 271 2.70 -3.07 -10.03
N GLN A 272 3.24 -2.97 -8.81
CA GLN A 272 4.66 -2.75 -8.58
C GLN A 272 5.51 -3.95 -9.02
N PHE A 273 4.99 -5.16 -8.85
CA PHE A 273 5.64 -6.37 -9.37
C PHE A 273 5.77 -6.34 -10.89
N ILE A 274 4.70 -5.91 -11.61
CA ILE A 274 4.74 -5.70 -13.07
C ILE A 274 5.82 -4.66 -13.43
N LEU A 275 5.90 -3.53 -12.71
CA LEU A 275 6.91 -2.50 -12.93
C LEU A 275 8.33 -3.04 -12.76
N LEU A 276 8.59 -3.74 -11.64
CA LEU A 276 9.89 -4.31 -11.34
C LEU A 276 10.30 -5.35 -12.39
N LEU A 277 9.40 -6.30 -12.73
CA LEU A 277 9.65 -7.31 -13.76
C LEU A 277 9.91 -6.68 -15.14
N SER A 278 9.13 -5.65 -15.52
CA SER A 278 9.32 -4.95 -16.79
C SER A 278 10.72 -4.32 -16.88
N LYS A 279 11.16 -3.65 -15.82
CA LYS A 279 12.53 -3.07 -15.74
C LYS A 279 13.61 -4.15 -15.76
N TYR A 280 13.41 -5.22 -15.02
CA TYR A 280 14.36 -6.35 -14.97
C TYR A 280 14.47 -7.09 -16.31
N CYS A 281 13.37 -7.29 -17.02
CA CYS A 281 13.35 -7.95 -18.34
C CYS A 281 14.07 -7.13 -19.44
N LYS A 282 14.41 -5.86 -19.23
CA LYS A 282 15.29 -5.09 -20.12
C LYS A 282 16.75 -5.53 -19.99
N ILE A 283 17.13 -6.04 -18.81
CA ILE A 283 18.48 -6.49 -18.49
C ILE A 283 18.61 -7.99 -18.71
N ASN A 284 17.60 -8.75 -18.27
CA ASN A 284 17.55 -10.21 -18.37
C ASN A 284 16.53 -10.66 -19.43
N SER A 285 17.02 -11.29 -20.51
CA SER A 285 16.18 -11.72 -21.65
C SER A 285 15.48 -13.06 -21.47
N ASP A 286 15.60 -13.73 -20.30
CA ASP A 286 14.99 -15.04 -20.05
C ASP A 286 13.47 -14.97 -20.19
N SER A 287 12.93 -15.85 -21.03
CA SER A 287 11.50 -15.94 -21.29
C SER A 287 10.67 -16.31 -20.06
N TYR A 288 11.29 -16.94 -19.05
CA TYR A 288 10.63 -17.29 -17.80
C TYR A 288 10.03 -16.05 -17.10
N TYR A 289 10.81 -14.97 -16.97
CA TYR A 289 10.35 -13.73 -16.33
C TYR A 289 9.33 -12.97 -17.18
N LYS A 290 9.44 -13.05 -18.51
CA LYS A 290 8.43 -12.51 -19.43
C LYS A 290 7.09 -13.22 -19.29
N ASP A 291 7.09 -14.55 -19.15
CA ASP A 291 5.88 -15.33 -18.89
C ASP A 291 5.22 -14.96 -17.56
N LYS A 292 6.02 -14.75 -16.48
CA LYS A 292 5.49 -14.30 -15.19
C LYS A 292 4.90 -12.87 -15.28
N LEU A 293 5.53 -11.98 -16.04
CA LEU A 293 5.02 -10.65 -16.34
C LEU A 293 3.67 -10.72 -17.06
N GLU A 294 3.60 -11.51 -18.16
CA GLU A 294 2.36 -11.72 -18.92
C GLU A 294 1.25 -12.31 -18.05
N GLN A 295 1.55 -13.36 -17.30
CA GLN A 295 0.60 -14.04 -16.41
C GLN A 295 0.05 -13.09 -15.34
N THR A 296 0.88 -12.23 -14.77
CA THR A 296 0.45 -11.26 -13.76
C THR A 296 -0.46 -10.18 -14.37
N ILE A 297 -0.14 -9.68 -15.55
CA ILE A 297 -0.99 -8.72 -16.28
C ILE A 297 -2.35 -9.35 -16.62
N GLU A 298 -2.36 -10.56 -17.16
CA GLU A 298 -3.61 -11.27 -17.50
C GLU A 298 -4.45 -11.58 -16.24
N PHE A 299 -3.79 -11.90 -15.11
CA PHE A 299 -4.48 -12.06 -13.82
C PHE A 299 -5.22 -10.79 -13.43
N LEU A 300 -4.57 -9.62 -13.47
CA LEU A 300 -5.21 -8.34 -13.14
C LEU A 300 -6.34 -7.99 -14.10
N LYS A 301 -6.14 -8.16 -15.40
CA LYS A 301 -7.17 -7.92 -16.43
C LYS A 301 -8.41 -8.79 -16.23
N LYS A 302 -8.21 -10.05 -15.85
CA LYS A 302 -9.30 -11.02 -15.72
C LYS A 302 -10.06 -10.88 -14.41
N ASN A 303 -9.37 -10.58 -13.30
CA ASN A 303 -9.93 -10.73 -11.97
C ASN A 303 -10.15 -9.39 -11.24
N PHE A 304 -9.39 -8.32 -11.54
CA PHE A 304 -9.48 -7.04 -10.83
C PHE A 304 -10.39 -6.01 -11.49
N LEU A 305 -10.89 -6.25 -12.72
CA LEU A 305 -11.80 -5.31 -13.35
C LEU A 305 -13.17 -5.30 -12.64
N ASN A 306 -13.56 -4.12 -12.15
CA ASN A 306 -14.89 -3.88 -11.60
C ASN A 306 -15.90 -3.53 -12.69
N LYS A 307 -17.17 -3.34 -12.30
CA LYS A 307 -18.27 -3.05 -13.22
C LYS A 307 -18.14 -1.74 -13.99
N GLU A 308 -17.37 -0.77 -13.45
CA GLU A 308 -17.09 0.51 -14.11
C GLU A 308 -15.91 0.40 -15.10
N GLY A 309 -15.21 -0.72 -15.10
CA GLY A 309 -14.05 -1.00 -15.94
C GLY A 309 -12.77 -0.33 -15.44
N PHE A 310 -12.66 -0.08 -14.13
CA PHE A 310 -11.45 0.23 -13.40
C PHE A 310 -10.96 -1.01 -12.66
N LEU A 311 -9.76 -0.94 -12.11
CA LEU A 311 -9.24 -2.00 -11.25
C LEU A 311 -9.67 -1.75 -9.80
N GLY A 312 -10.19 -2.80 -9.15
CA GLY A 312 -10.51 -2.80 -7.74
C GLY A 312 -9.26 -2.91 -6.86
N SER A 313 -9.43 -2.84 -5.56
CA SER A 313 -8.34 -2.71 -4.59
C SER A 313 -7.66 -4.05 -4.27
N ALA A 314 -8.43 -5.10 -3.95
CA ALA A 314 -7.85 -6.31 -3.37
C ALA A 314 -8.75 -7.55 -3.47
N PHE A 315 -8.13 -8.72 -3.39
CA PHE A 315 -8.78 -9.97 -2.97
C PHE A 315 -8.42 -10.27 -1.52
N ASP A 316 -9.44 -10.72 -0.78
CA ASP A 316 -9.32 -11.15 0.61
C ASP A 316 -8.34 -12.33 0.76
N ALA A 317 -7.71 -12.45 1.93
CA ALA A 317 -6.96 -13.64 2.31
C ALA A 317 -7.86 -14.84 2.53
N ASP A 318 -9.09 -14.59 3.02
CA ASP A 318 -10.04 -15.61 3.44
C ASP A 318 -11.02 -16.00 2.33
N SER A 319 -11.39 -17.26 2.32
CA SER A 319 -12.50 -17.79 1.54
C SER A 319 -13.33 -18.72 2.44
N ASP A 320 -14.64 -18.49 2.52
CA ASP A 320 -15.54 -19.22 3.45
C ASP A 320 -15.07 -19.16 4.91
N GLY A 321 -14.46 -18.04 5.34
CA GLY A 321 -13.97 -17.85 6.71
C GLY A 321 -12.69 -18.62 7.07
N GLU A 322 -11.94 -19.13 6.08
CA GLU A 322 -10.69 -19.85 6.24
C GLU A 322 -9.60 -19.23 5.38
N GLU A 323 -8.47 -18.82 6.00
CA GLU A 323 -7.34 -18.19 5.30
C GLU A 323 -6.74 -19.18 4.29
N GLY A 324 -6.46 -18.70 3.08
CA GLY A 324 -5.79 -19.46 2.03
C GLY A 324 -6.59 -20.57 1.37
N LYS A 325 -7.81 -20.90 1.84
CA LYS A 325 -8.62 -22.04 1.38
C LYS A 325 -8.78 -22.12 -0.14
N TYR A 326 -8.91 -20.99 -0.82
CA TYR A 326 -9.02 -20.94 -2.28
C TYR A 326 -7.72 -21.38 -2.96
N TYR A 327 -6.56 -21.05 -2.39
CA TYR A 327 -5.26 -21.15 -3.06
C TYR A 327 -4.52 -22.46 -2.82
N VAL A 328 -4.66 -23.07 -1.62
CA VAL A 328 -3.90 -24.25 -1.22
C VAL A 328 -4.54 -25.56 -1.67
N TYR A 329 -3.79 -26.65 -1.67
CA TYR A 329 -4.26 -27.98 -2.06
C TYR A 329 -3.99 -28.99 -0.95
N SER A 330 -4.84 -30.02 -0.82
CA SER A 330 -4.46 -31.24 -0.10
C SER A 330 -3.64 -32.15 -1.01
N TYR A 331 -2.78 -32.98 -0.42
CA TYR A 331 -2.02 -33.97 -1.20
C TYR A 331 -2.94 -34.88 -2.02
N ASN A 332 -4.08 -35.32 -1.45
CA ASN A 332 -5.04 -36.19 -2.13
C ASN A 332 -5.72 -35.55 -3.35
N GLU A 333 -5.85 -34.23 -3.41
CA GLU A 333 -6.43 -33.53 -4.56
C GLU A 333 -5.50 -33.52 -5.78
N ILE A 334 -4.18 -33.58 -5.56
CA ILE A 334 -3.21 -33.31 -6.62
C ILE A 334 -2.23 -34.46 -6.92
N LYS A 335 -2.09 -35.46 -6.01
CA LYS A 335 -1.12 -36.57 -6.15
C LYS A 335 -1.27 -37.39 -7.44
N ASP A 336 -2.48 -37.46 -7.99
CA ASP A 336 -2.77 -38.23 -9.20
C ASP A 336 -2.63 -37.39 -10.50
N ILE A 337 -2.17 -36.14 -10.38
CA ILE A 337 -1.80 -35.31 -11.55
C ILE A 337 -0.44 -35.82 -12.05
N GLU A 338 -0.42 -36.31 -13.28
CA GLU A 338 0.77 -36.92 -13.86
C GLU A 338 1.98 -35.96 -13.86
N ASN A 339 3.11 -36.43 -13.32
CA ASN A 339 4.39 -35.70 -13.21
C ASN A 339 4.35 -34.40 -12.36
N ILE A 340 3.35 -34.18 -11.51
CA ILE A 340 3.26 -32.91 -10.74
C ILE A 340 4.50 -32.68 -9.88
N GLU A 341 5.10 -33.72 -9.30
CA GLU A 341 6.30 -33.67 -8.45
C GLU A 341 7.55 -33.16 -9.19
N LYS A 342 7.56 -33.25 -10.53
CA LYS A 342 8.61 -32.66 -11.36
C LYS A 342 8.56 -31.14 -11.35
N TYR A 343 7.37 -30.58 -11.24
CA TYR A 343 7.13 -29.15 -11.41
C TYR A 343 6.94 -28.40 -10.10
N PHE A 344 6.41 -29.07 -9.08
CA PHE A 344 6.14 -28.49 -7.77
C PHE A 344 6.73 -29.32 -6.63
N GLU A 345 7.05 -28.66 -5.52
CA GLU A 345 7.35 -29.31 -4.27
C GLU A 345 6.02 -29.78 -3.65
N ILE A 346 5.83 -31.11 -3.57
CA ILE A 346 4.66 -31.69 -2.92
C ILE A 346 5.09 -32.81 -1.97
N ALA A 347 4.40 -32.90 -0.83
CA ALA A 347 4.59 -33.96 0.17
C ALA A 347 3.25 -34.33 0.81
N PRO A 348 3.08 -35.57 1.28
CA PRO A 348 1.85 -36.00 1.91
C PRO A 348 1.43 -35.17 3.13
N GLU A 349 2.39 -34.71 3.92
CA GLU A 349 2.21 -33.85 5.09
C GLU A 349 1.93 -32.39 4.75
N GLY A 350 2.14 -31.99 3.47
CA GLY A 350 2.07 -30.59 3.05
C GLY A 350 3.23 -29.74 3.56
N ASN A 351 3.16 -28.45 3.32
CA ASN A 351 4.13 -27.45 3.80
C ASN A 351 3.50 -26.35 4.66
N TRP A 352 2.18 -26.39 4.85
CA TRP A 352 1.43 -25.50 5.72
C TRP A 352 0.11 -26.16 6.18
N GLU A 353 -0.05 -26.43 7.48
CA GLU A 353 -1.29 -26.95 8.11
C GLU A 353 -1.90 -28.18 7.40
N ASN A 354 -1.06 -29.15 7.03
CA ASN A 354 -1.41 -30.33 6.23
C ASN A 354 -1.96 -29.98 4.82
N LYS A 355 -1.68 -28.80 4.32
CA LYS A 355 -2.00 -28.32 2.97
C LYS A 355 -0.70 -28.05 2.20
N ILE A 356 -0.83 -27.98 0.90
CA ILE A 356 0.26 -27.69 -0.02
C ILE A 356 0.07 -26.31 -0.62
N ILE A 357 1.01 -25.42 -0.31
CA ILE A 357 1.26 -24.20 -1.05
C ILE A 357 2.23 -24.57 -2.16
N LEU A 358 1.90 -24.24 -3.39
CA LEU A 358 2.72 -24.62 -4.55
C LEU A 358 4.04 -23.83 -4.57
N VAL A 359 5.17 -24.54 -4.59
CA VAL A 359 6.52 -24.00 -4.78
C VAL A 359 7.06 -24.58 -6.08
N GLU A 360 7.39 -23.72 -7.04
CA GLU A 360 7.80 -24.13 -8.39
C GLU A 360 9.26 -24.63 -8.41
N LYS A 361 9.46 -25.85 -8.90
CA LYS A 361 10.79 -26.45 -9.18
C LYS A 361 11.21 -26.23 -10.63
N GLN A 362 10.25 -26.33 -11.52
CA GLN A 362 10.38 -26.09 -12.96
C GLN A 362 9.08 -25.49 -13.48
N LYS A 363 9.16 -24.72 -14.56
CA LYS A 363 7.97 -24.15 -15.22
C LYS A 363 6.97 -25.25 -15.55
N PRO A 364 5.73 -25.21 -14.99
CA PRO A 364 4.73 -26.24 -15.25
C PRO A 364 4.18 -26.15 -16.67
N THR A 365 3.69 -27.30 -17.17
CA THR A 365 2.99 -27.34 -18.46
C THR A 365 1.58 -26.74 -18.32
N GLN A 366 1.01 -26.29 -19.44
CA GLN A 366 -0.35 -25.78 -19.47
C GLN A 366 -1.39 -26.84 -19.02
N GLU A 367 -1.13 -28.13 -19.27
CA GLU A 367 -2.03 -29.21 -18.82
C GLU A 367 -2.07 -29.32 -17.30
N ILE A 368 -0.91 -29.22 -16.62
CA ILE A 368 -0.85 -29.23 -15.15
C ILE A 368 -1.59 -28.04 -14.56
N ILE A 369 -1.33 -26.84 -15.08
CA ILE A 369 -2.03 -25.62 -14.65
C ILE A 369 -3.54 -25.77 -14.83
N LYS A 370 -3.98 -26.29 -15.96
CA LYS A 370 -5.40 -26.53 -16.23
C LYS A 370 -6.03 -27.50 -15.23
N ARG A 371 -5.33 -28.59 -14.88
CA ARG A 371 -5.81 -29.56 -13.85
C ARG A 371 -5.91 -28.91 -12.48
N LEU A 372 -4.90 -28.18 -12.04
CA LEU A 372 -4.91 -27.43 -10.79
C LEU A 372 -6.06 -26.40 -10.76
N LEU A 373 -6.27 -25.68 -11.86
CA LEU A 373 -7.35 -24.70 -11.97
C LEU A 373 -8.74 -25.37 -11.94
N GLN A 374 -8.91 -26.56 -12.55
CA GLN A 374 -10.16 -27.33 -12.47
C GLN A 374 -10.51 -27.74 -11.05
N ILE A 375 -9.52 -28.06 -10.21
CA ILE A 375 -9.73 -28.35 -8.79
C ILE A 375 -10.13 -27.07 -8.06
N ARG A 376 -9.36 -26.01 -8.22
CA ARG A 376 -9.57 -24.71 -7.58
C ARG A 376 -10.91 -24.08 -7.93
N SER A 377 -11.37 -24.22 -9.19
CA SER A 377 -12.62 -23.61 -9.68
C SER A 377 -13.89 -24.14 -9.00
N LYS A 378 -13.81 -25.24 -8.24
CA LYS A 378 -14.91 -25.78 -7.44
C LYS A 378 -15.08 -25.06 -6.10
N ARG A 379 -14.14 -24.20 -5.72
CA ARG A 379 -14.13 -23.44 -4.47
C ARG A 379 -14.69 -22.05 -4.68
N ASN A 380 -15.24 -21.46 -3.63
CA ASN A 380 -15.65 -20.07 -3.63
C ASN A 380 -14.41 -19.17 -3.72
N LYS A 381 -14.45 -18.16 -4.58
CA LYS A 381 -13.39 -17.15 -4.64
C LYS A 381 -13.39 -16.30 -3.36
N PRO A 382 -12.21 -15.80 -2.93
CA PRO A 382 -12.13 -14.80 -1.90
C PRO A 382 -12.97 -13.56 -2.24
N PHE A 383 -13.38 -12.82 -1.22
CA PHE A 383 -14.09 -11.56 -1.41
C PHE A 383 -13.23 -10.60 -2.23
N PHE A 384 -13.86 -9.93 -3.20
CA PHE A 384 -13.23 -8.92 -4.04
C PHE A 384 -13.67 -7.53 -3.60
N ASP A 385 -12.72 -6.74 -3.12
CA ASP A 385 -12.92 -5.31 -2.88
C ASP A 385 -12.83 -4.57 -4.22
N ASP A 386 -13.98 -4.26 -4.79
CA ASP A 386 -14.12 -3.63 -6.11
C ASP A 386 -13.96 -2.11 -6.10
N LYS A 387 -13.59 -1.53 -4.98
CA LYS A 387 -13.31 -0.10 -4.79
C LYS A 387 -12.24 0.39 -5.75
N THR A 388 -12.50 1.53 -6.39
CA THR A 388 -11.54 2.19 -7.29
C THR A 388 -10.77 3.28 -6.54
N GLN A 389 -9.44 3.17 -6.50
CA GLN A 389 -8.53 4.21 -6.02
C GLN A 389 -7.81 4.83 -7.20
N LEU A 390 -7.78 6.17 -7.27
CA LEU A 390 -7.23 6.90 -8.42
C LEU A 390 -5.73 6.68 -8.58
N ASP A 391 -4.99 6.80 -7.49
CA ASP A 391 -3.54 6.63 -7.44
C ASP A 391 -3.10 5.24 -7.95
N LEU A 392 -3.77 4.17 -7.48
CA LEU A 392 -3.44 2.80 -7.87
C LEU A 392 -3.78 2.51 -9.34
N ASN A 393 -4.90 3.03 -9.85
CA ASN A 393 -5.25 2.90 -11.25
C ASN A 393 -4.29 3.69 -12.16
N CYS A 394 -3.78 4.84 -11.70
CA CYS A 394 -2.74 5.59 -12.39
C CYS A 394 -1.39 4.84 -12.36
N LEU A 395 -1.03 4.23 -11.24
CA LEU A 395 0.17 3.38 -11.13
C LEU A 395 0.13 2.22 -12.13
N MET A 396 -1.06 1.61 -12.32
CA MET A 396 -1.24 0.55 -13.31
C MET A 396 -1.04 1.04 -14.75
N ILE A 397 -1.42 2.26 -15.09
CA ILE A 397 -1.12 2.83 -16.41
C ILE A 397 0.39 2.86 -16.66
N SER A 398 1.17 3.35 -15.69
CA SER A 398 2.64 3.34 -15.76
C SER A 398 3.20 1.92 -15.91
N ALA A 399 2.64 0.95 -15.19
CA ALA A 399 3.03 -0.45 -15.28
C ALA A 399 2.75 -1.07 -16.66
N LEU A 400 1.60 -0.79 -17.24
CA LEU A 400 1.25 -1.26 -18.60
C LEU A 400 2.16 -0.66 -19.67
N ILE A 401 2.53 0.63 -19.53
CA ILE A 401 3.46 1.29 -20.46
C ILE A 401 4.85 0.65 -20.36
N ALA A 402 5.34 0.41 -19.14
CA ALA A 402 6.62 -0.27 -18.93
C ALA A 402 6.60 -1.70 -19.50
N ALA A 403 5.52 -2.44 -19.28
CA ALA A 403 5.35 -3.79 -19.81
C ALA A 403 5.23 -3.84 -21.33
N ASN A 404 4.71 -2.79 -21.98
CA ASN A 404 4.59 -2.72 -23.45
C ASN A 404 5.96 -2.77 -24.15
N GLU A 405 7.01 -2.28 -23.53
CA GLU A 405 8.36 -2.36 -24.09
C GLU A 405 8.89 -3.81 -24.14
N ILE A 406 8.42 -4.68 -23.22
CA ILE A 406 8.84 -6.08 -23.10
C ILE A 406 7.89 -7.01 -23.87
N LEU A 407 6.61 -6.70 -23.85
CA LEU A 407 5.51 -7.49 -24.41
C LEU A 407 4.67 -6.64 -25.41
N PRO A 408 5.24 -6.18 -26.53
CA PRO A 408 4.59 -5.20 -27.41
C PRO A 408 3.32 -5.74 -28.09
N ASN A 409 3.20 -7.07 -28.25
CA ASN A 409 2.08 -7.71 -28.92
C ASN A 409 0.83 -7.92 -28.04
N MET A 410 0.92 -7.65 -26.73
CA MET A 410 -0.22 -7.82 -25.82
C MET A 410 -1.23 -6.67 -25.85
N GLY A 411 -0.94 -5.58 -26.56
CA GLY A 411 -1.80 -4.39 -26.59
C GLY A 411 -1.80 -3.59 -25.30
N ASN A 412 -0.75 -3.69 -24.47
CA ASN A 412 -0.64 -3.04 -23.17
C ASN A 412 -0.70 -1.51 -23.28
N LEU A 413 -0.09 -0.91 -24.31
CA LEU A 413 -0.18 0.54 -24.54
C LEU A 413 -1.63 0.97 -24.84
N LYS A 414 -2.34 0.24 -25.69
CA LYS A 414 -3.74 0.52 -26.00
C LYS A 414 -4.61 0.43 -24.73
N LEU A 415 -4.38 -0.58 -23.90
CA LEU A 415 -5.09 -0.74 -22.63
C LEU A 415 -4.78 0.43 -21.65
N ALA A 416 -3.52 0.87 -21.58
CA ALA A 416 -3.12 2.04 -20.79
C ALA A 416 -3.85 3.32 -21.24
N GLU A 417 -3.93 3.56 -22.57
CA GLU A 417 -4.67 4.69 -23.13
C GLU A 417 -6.19 4.59 -22.84
N GLU A 418 -6.78 3.41 -22.95
CA GLU A 418 -8.20 3.18 -22.61
C GLU A 418 -8.49 3.46 -21.13
N PHE A 419 -7.62 2.99 -20.21
CA PHE A 419 -7.73 3.32 -18.78
C PHE A 419 -7.58 4.82 -18.54
N PHE A 420 -6.59 5.45 -19.16
CA PHE A 420 -6.42 6.89 -19.04
C PHE A 420 -7.63 7.70 -19.52
N LEU A 421 -8.26 7.31 -20.63
CA LEU A 421 -9.46 7.99 -21.13
C LEU A 421 -10.64 7.87 -20.13
N LYS A 422 -10.79 6.72 -19.47
CA LYS A 422 -11.78 6.55 -18.41
C LYS A 422 -11.47 7.44 -17.20
N ILE A 423 -10.19 7.45 -16.75
CA ILE A 423 -9.72 8.31 -15.66
C ILE A 423 -9.95 9.78 -16.01
N LYS A 424 -9.58 10.21 -17.22
CA LYS A 424 -9.81 11.57 -17.69
C LYS A 424 -11.28 11.96 -17.58
N LYS A 425 -12.18 11.12 -18.09
CA LYS A 425 -13.64 11.36 -18.06
C LYS A 425 -14.20 11.41 -16.63
N LYS A 426 -13.77 10.51 -15.74
CA LYS A 426 -14.33 10.40 -14.38
C LYS A 426 -13.77 11.46 -13.42
N TYR A 427 -12.45 11.73 -13.49
CA TYR A 427 -11.72 12.52 -12.52
C TYR A 427 -11.27 13.88 -13.08
N ILE A 428 -10.55 13.93 -14.19
CA ILE A 428 -9.93 15.17 -14.68
C ILE A 428 -10.98 16.15 -15.23
N ASP A 429 -11.94 15.66 -16.02
CA ASP A 429 -12.99 16.47 -16.62
C ASP A 429 -14.10 16.87 -15.61
N ASN A 430 -14.04 16.35 -14.39
CA ASN A 430 -14.96 16.65 -13.29
C ASN A 430 -14.20 17.23 -12.09
N LYS A 431 -13.94 16.39 -11.09
CA LYS A 431 -13.19 16.74 -9.88
C LYS A 431 -12.26 15.60 -9.53
N ILE A 432 -10.96 15.87 -9.41
CA ILE A 432 -9.99 14.89 -8.93
C ILE A 432 -10.32 14.55 -7.48
N HIS A 433 -10.49 13.26 -7.20
CA HIS A 433 -10.80 12.70 -5.88
C HIS A 433 -10.19 11.30 -5.76
N HIS A 434 -10.01 10.82 -4.53
CA HIS A 434 -9.28 9.58 -4.26
C HIS A 434 -10.08 8.33 -4.67
N SER A 435 -11.27 8.16 -4.08
CA SER A 435 -12.11 6.98 -4.33
C SER A 435 -13.60 7.35 -4.36
N TYR A 436 -14.42 6.84 -3.43
CA TYR A 436 -15.87 7.11 -3.44
C TYR A 436 -16.22 8.55 -3.09
N SER A 437 -15.58 9.13 -2.07
CA SER A 437 -15.85 10.50 -1.65
C SER A 437 -15.21 11.53 -2.58
N LYS A 438 -16.05 12.35 -3.23
CA LYS A 438 -15.59 13.45 -4.11
C LYS A 438 -14.89 14.60 -3.35
N ASP A 439 -14.92 14.59 -2.04
CA ASP A 439 -14.31 15.61 -1.21
C ASP A 439 -12.95 15.20 -0.65
N LEU A 440 -12.60 13.92 -0.78
CA LEU A 440 -11.31 13.39 -0.36
C LEU A 440 -10.36 13.29 -1.55
N VAL A 441 -9.16 13.84 -1.38
CA VAL A 441 -8.06 13.76 -2.36
C VAL A 441 -6.75 13.93 -1.61
N PHE A 442 -5.71 13.23 -2.05
CA PHE A 442 -4.39 13.21 -1.42
C PHE A 442 -3.31 13.54 -2.44
N ILE A 443 -2.11 13.86 -1.97
CA ILE A 443 -0.99 14.18 -2.87
C ILE A 443 -0.63 12.99 -3.76
N GLU A 444 -0.79 11.75 -3.30
CA GLU A 444 -0.53 10.53 -4.05
C GLU A 444 -1.43 10.45 -5.30
N ASP A 445 -2.70 10.85 -5.20
CA ASP A 445 -3.61 10.90 -6.35
C ASP A 445 -3.06 11.79 -7.48
N TYR A 446 -2.54 12.96 -7.11
CA TYR A 446 -1.92 13.88 -8.06
C TYR A 446 -0.58 13.35 -8.56
N ALA A 447 0.27 12.84 -7.67
CA ALA A 447 1.61 12.37 -8.00
C ALA A 447 1.58 11.24 -9.04
N PHE A 448 0.75 10.22 -8.82
CA PHE A 448 0.63 9.09 -9.74
C PHE A 448 -0.15 9.45 -11.01
N LEU A 449 -1.16 10.33 -10.94
CA LEU A 449 -1.86 10.82 -12.12
C LEU A 449 -0.91 11.59 -13.04
N ILE A 450 -0.11 12.51 -12.51
CA ILE A 450 0.87 13.27 -13.27
C ILE A 450 1.93 12.33 -13.85
N ASN A 451 2.40 11.33 -13.06
CA ASN A 451 3.38 10.36 -13.55
C ASN A 451 2.84 9.56 -14.74
N ALA A 452 1.61 9.02 -14.63
CA ALA A 452 0.97 8.27 -15.72
C ALA A 452 0.79 9.13 -16.99
N ILE A 453 0.45 10.41 -16.84
CA ILE A 453 0.32 11.34 -17.97
C ILE A 453 1.71 11.63 -18.58
N ASN A 454 2.77 11.75 -17.77
CA ASN A 454 4.13 11.92 -18.27
C ASN A 454 4.58 10.67 -19.05
N ASP A 455 4.28 9.44 -18.54
CA ASP A 455 4.62 8.19 -19.22
C ASP A 455 3.90 8.10 -20.59
N LEU A 456 2.61 8.44 -20.63
CA LEU A 456 1.86 8.54 -21.89
C LEU A 456 2.44 9.62 -22.82
N SER A 457 2.86 10.77 -22.28
CA SER A 457 3.49 11.82 -23.06
C SER A 457 4.77 11.35 -23.73
N ASP A 458 5.61 10.63 -22.98
CA ASP A 458 6.93 10.20 -23.47
C ASP A 458 6.78 9.08 -24.52
N ILE A 459 5.91 8.07 -24.28
CA ILE A 459 5.72 6.95 -25.23
C ILE A 459 5.01 7.39 -26.52
N THR A 460 4.06 8.35 -26.43
CA THR A 460 3.29 8.84 -27.58
C THR A 460 3.87 10.09 -28.24
N MET A 461 4.93 10.68 -27.66
CA MET A 461 5.50 11.98 -28.07
C MET A 461 4.46 13.12 -28.13
N SER A 462 3.43 13.06 -27.27
CA SER A 462 2.29 13.98 -27.34
C SER A 462 2.42 15.19 -26.43
N PHE A 463 2.58 16.36 -27.02
CA PHE A 463 2.56 17.64 -26.29
C PHE A 463 1.23 17.90 -25.55
N LYS A 464 0.12 17.31 -25.98
CA LYS A 464 -1.17 17.45 -25.28
C LYS A 464 -1.10 16.85 -23.89
N TYR A 465 -0.50 15.66 -23.73
CA TYR A 465 -0.29 15.04 -22.43
C TYR A 465 0.67 15.88 -21.58
N LYS A 466 1.77 16.35 -22.13
CA LYS A 466 2.73 17.18 -21.41
C LYS A 466 2.09 18.48 -20.86
N ASN A 467 1.26 19.14 -21.67
CA ASN A 467 0.53 20.34 -21.22
C ASN A 467 -0.51 20.02 -20.15
N LEU A 468 -1.20 18.87 -20.25
CA LEU A 468 -2.13 18.41 -19.23
C LEU A 468 -1.42 18.11 -17.91
N ALA A 469 -0.29 17.40 -17.96
CA ALA A 469 0.53 17.12 -16.78
C ALA A 469 0.98 18.43 -16.09
N ARG A 470 1.45 19.43 -16.82
CA ARG A 470 1.82 20.74 -16.28
C ARG A 470 0.66 21.43 -15.56
N LYS A 471 -0.53 21.42 -16.18
CA LYS A 471 -1.74 22.02 -15.58
C LYS A 471 -2.08 21.36 -14.25
N ILE A 472 -2.10 20.02 -14.21
CA ILE A 472 -2.41 19.25 -13.00
C ILE A 472 -1.33 19.44 -11.93
N THR A 473 -0.05 19.55 -12.34
CA THR A 473 1.07 19.84 -11.41
C THR A 473 0.91 21.21 -10.75
N GLN A 474 0.52 22.25 -11.51
CA GLN A 474 0.24 23.58 -10.94
C GLN A 474 -0.92 23.54 -9.92
N GLU A 475 -1.95 22.74 -10.21
CA GLU A 475 -3.05 22.52 -9.26
C GLU A 475 -2.58 21.80 -7.98
N ALA A 476 -1.72 20.78 -8.11
CA ALA A 476 -1.12 20.07 -6.97
C ALA A 476 -0.29 21.03 -6.10
N ILE A 477 0.55 21.87 -6.70
CA ILE A 477 1.35 22.87 -5.98
C ILE A 477 0.44 23.83 -5.21
N ALA A 478 -0.59 24.36 -5.84
CA ALA A 478 -1.52 25.27 -5.18
C ALA A 478 -2.23 24.63 -3.98
N LYS A 479 -2.62 23.36 -4.10
CA LYS A 479 -3.40 22.63 -3.07
C LYS A 479 -2.57 22.07 -1.92
N PHE A 480 -1.35 21.58 -2.19
CA PHE A 480 -0.61 20.74 -1.23
C PHE A 480 0.77 21.27 -0.85
N PHE A 481 1.44 22.08 -1.70
CA PHE A 481 2.82 22.50 -1.46
C PHE A 481 2.92 23.58 -0.37
N LEU A 482 3.71 23.31 0.67
CA LEU A 482 4.00 24.22 1.77
C LEU A 482 5.26 25.02 1.42
N GLU A 483 5.11 26.31 1.13
CA GLU A 483 6.24 27.18 0.73
C GLU A 483 7.27 27.33 1.85
N GLU A 484 6.83 27.38 3.12
CA GLU A 484 7.71 27.52 4.28
C GLU A 484 8.54 26.26 4.60
N LYS A 485 8.04 25.07 4.18
CA LYS A 485 8.71 23.78 4.38
C LYS A 485 9.30 23.23 3.07
N HIS A 486 8.96 23.79 1.93
CA HIS A 486 9.34 23.32 0.59
C HIS A 486 8.99 21.84 0.34
N ILE A 487 7.77 21.41 0.71
CA ILE A 487 7.33 20.01 0.60
C ILE A 487 5.81 19.95 0.43
N PHE A 488 5.32 18.89 -0.15
CA PHE A 488 3.89 18.61 -0.22
C PHE A 488 3.41 17.91 1.06
N GLN A 489 2.35 18.43 1.66
CA GLN A 489 1.61 17.71 2.70
C GLN A 489 0.63 16.71 2.09
N LYS A 490 0.19 15.71 2.86
CA LYS A 490 -0.69 14.62 2.38
C LYS A 490 -2.08 15.13 2.01
N ASN A 491 -2.69 15.94 2.87
CA ASN A 491 -4.02 16.50 2.68
C ASN A 491 -3.98 17.88 2.00
N PRO A 492 -5.06 18.33 1.32
CA PRO A 492 -5.17 19.71 0.85
C PRO A 492 -5.03 20.72 2.01
N LYS A 493 -4.48 21.90 1.71
CA LYS A 493 -4.26 22.98 2.71
C LYS A 493 -5.53 23.39 3.46
N ASN A 494 -6.68 23.31 2.82
CA ASN A 494 -7.98 23.67 3.38
C ASN A 494 -8.70 22.52 4.09
N ASN A 495 -8.12 21.33 4.17
CA ASN A 495 -8.68 20.23 4.98
C ASN A 495 -8.50 20.53 6.47
N ASN A 496 -9.61 20.49 7.26
CA ASN A 496 -9.63 20.83 8.68
C ASN A 496 -10.38 19.79 9.52
N ASP A 497 -10.48 18.54 9.05
CA ASP A 497 -11.14 17.45 9.79
C ASP A 497 -10.14 16.56 10.57
N VAL A 498 -8.86 16.91 10.55
CA VAL A 498 -7.80 16.22 11.29
C VAL A 498 -7.07 17.19 12.24
N PHE A 499 -6.62 16.68 13.39
CA PHE A 499 -5.91 17.49 14.38
C PHE A 499 -4.46 17.82 13.98
N PHE A 500 -3.91 17.06 13.03
CA PHE A 500 -2.55 17.20 12.52
C PHE A 500 -2.54 16.99 11.01
N LYS A 501 -1.83 17.84 10.26
CA LYS A 501 -1.67 17.72 8.80
C LYS A 501 -0.39 16.98 8.49
N PRO A 502 -0.45 15.72 8.06
CA PRO A 502 0.74 14.91 7.88
C PRO A 502 1.53 15.31 6.64
N ILE A 503 2.86 15.24 6.77
CA ILE A 503 3.82 15.20 5.68
C ILE A 503 4.32 13.77 5.62
N ASP A 504 4.04 13.08 4.52
CA ASP A 504 4.53 11.71 4.29
C ASP A 504 5.79 11.77 3.43
N ILE A 505 6.90 11.21 3.95
CA ILE A 505 8.21 11.19 3.29
C ILE A 505 8.74 9.78 3.06
N GLY A 506 8.12 8.80 3.70
CA GLY A 506 8.55 7.40 3.65
C GLY A 506 7.87 6.61 2.54
N ASP A 507 8.55 5.59 2.07
CA ASP A 507 7.93 4.56 1.24
C ASP A 507 7.11 3.64 2.15
N ASN A 508 5.85 3.45 1.76
CA ASN A 508 4.92 2.53 2.43
C ASN A 508 4.53 1.40 1.46
N THR A 509 3.26 1.10 1.36
CA THR A 509 2.73 0.10 0.40
C THR A 509 2.92 0.53 -1.06
N ILE A 510 3.04 1.83 -1.31
CA ILE A 510 3.32 2.42 -2.63
C ILE A 510 4.51 3.39 -2.53
N PRO A 511 5.14 3.75 -3.65
CA PRO A 511 6.19 4.76 -3.67
C PRO A 511 5.74 6.10 -3.09
N ASN A 512 6.62 6.80 -2.40
CA ASN A 512 6.29 8.06 -1.73
C ASN A 512 5.84 9.15 -2.69
N GLY A 513 4.69 9.80 -2.40
CA GLY A 513 4.10 10.84 -3.24
C GLY A 513 5.00 12.06 -3.47
N ASN A 514 5.75 12.52 -2.45
CA ASN A 514 6.70 13.62 -2.58
C ASN A 514 7.89 13.27 -3.50
N ALA A 515 8.37 12.02 -3.41
CA ALA A 515 9.44 11.53 -4.28
C ALA A 515 8.99 11.46 -5.75
N ILE A 516 7.79 10.94 -6.01
CA ILE A 516 7.19 10.90 -7.35
C ILE A 516 6.93 12.33 -7.87
N MET A 517 6.50 13.26 -7.02
CA MET A 517 6.36 14.67 -7.42
C MET A 517 7.71 15.29 -7.82
N LEU A 518 8.83 14.96 -7.14
CA LEU A 518 10.16 15.43 -7.56
C LEU A 518 10.50 14.92 -8.97
N VAL A 519 10.30 13.63 -9.24
CA VAL A 519 10.49 13.05 -10.58
C VAL A 519 9.63 13.78 -11.62
N ASN A 520 8.35 13.99 -11.32
CA ASN A 520 7.42 14.68 -12.22
C ASN A 520 7.85 16.12 -12.53
N LEU A 521 8.26 16.88 -11.52
CA LEU A 521 8.75 18.25 -11.68
C LEU A 521 9.98 18.31 -12.60
N VAL A 522 10.93 17.39 -12.41
CA VAL A 522 12.12 17.28 -13.27
C VAL A 522 11.73 16.96 -14.71
N ARG A 523 10.87 15.95 -14.94
CA ARG A 523 10.38 15.55 -16.28
C ARG A 523 9.65 16.68 -17.01
N LEU A 524 8.94 17.53 -16.27
CA LEU A 524 8.24 18.68 -16.81
C LEU A 524 9.12 19.93 -17.00
N GLY A 525 10.38 19.89 -16.55
CA GLY A 525 11.31 21.03 -16.58
C GLY A 525 10.95 22.15 -15.60
N MET A 526 10.19 21.83 -14.52
CA MET A 526 9.82 22.77 -13.45
C MET A 526 10.94 22.78 -12.39
N MET A 527 12.12 23.24 -12.79
CA MET A 527 13.37 23.05 -12.04
C MET A 527 13.45 23.88 -10.75
N GLU A 528 12.77 25.02 -10.65
CA GLU A 528 12.75 25.84 -9.43
C GLU A 528 12.00 25.13 -8.30
N GLU A 529 10.82 24.57 -8.59
CA GLU A 529 10.02 23.79 -7.65
C GLU A 529 10.73 22.47 -7.31
N ALA A 530 11.32 21.81 -8.31
CA ALA A 530 12.12 20.61 -8.12
C ALA A 530 13.28 20.85 -7.14
N LYS A 531 14.00 21.97 -7.28
CA LYS A 531 15.10 22.36 -6.41
C LYS A 531 14.62 22.59 -4.96
N LYS A 532 13.53 23.33 -4.77
CA LYS A 532 12.93 23.53 -3.43
C LYS A 532 12.61 22.19 -2.77
N LEU A 533 11.89 21.30 -3.48
CA LEU A 533 11.50 20.00 -2.98
C LEU A 533 12.70 19.08 -2.72
N SER A 534 13.70 19.07 -3.59
CA SER A 534 14.91 18.25 -3.45
C SER A 534 15.70 18.59 -2.18
N VAL A 535 15.83 19.87 -1.84
CA VAL A 535 16.48 20.32 -0.59
C VAL A 535 15.75 19.78 0.64
N SER A 536 14.41 19.81 0.62
CA SER A 536 13.62 19.26 1.72
C SER A 536 13.76 17.76 1.86
N LEU A 537 13.57 17.01 0.76
CA LEU A 537 13.69 15.55 0.77
C LEU A 537 15.08 15.09 1.20
N ASN A 538 16.15 15.76 0.75
CA ASN A 538 17.52 15.45 1.17
C ASN A 538 17.72 15.67 2.69
N GLY A 539 17.14 16.73 3.25
CA GLY A 539 17.20 16.98 4.69
C GLY A 539 16.53 15.87 5.52
N TYR A 540 15.42 15.32 5.04
CA TYR A 540 14.76 14.18 5.69
C TYR A 540 15.52 12.86 5.45
N LEU A 541 16.05 12.64 4.25
CA LEU A 541 16.77 11.42 3.88
C LEU A 541 17.93 11.11 4.83
N ASN A 542 18.63 12.14 5.34
CA ASN A 542 19.72 11.98 6.30
C ASN A 542 19.27 11.39 7.66
N ILE A 543 17.98 11.52 8.00
CA ILE A 543 17.41 11.03 9.25
C ILE A 543 16.73 9.68 9.03
N TYR A 544 15.88 9.58 7.98
CA TYR A 544 14.99 8.45 7.76
C TYR A 544 15.54 7.38 6.81
N LYS A 545 16.66 7.67 6.14
CA LYS A 545 17.53 6.73 5.41
C LYS A 545 16.76 5.71 4.54
N ASN A 546 16.84 4.43 4.94
CA ASN A 546 16.30 3.29 4.19
C ASN A 546 14.75 3.27 4.08
N HIS A 547 14.04 4.12 4.82
CA HIS A 547 12.61 4.30 4.64
C HIS A 547 12.24 5.22 3.45
N MET A 548 13.23 5.77 2.75
CA MET A 548 13.05 6.77 1.68
C MET A 548 13.73 6.36 0.37
N MET A 549 13.62 5.10 -0.04
CA MET A 549 14.32 4.58 -1.23
C MET A 549 13.88 5.28 -2.53
N THR A 550 12.57 5.53 -2.70
CA THR A 550 12.07 6.29 -3.84
C THR A 550 12.61 7.72 -3.86
N ALA A 551 12.70 8.37 -2.69
CA ALA A 551 13.26 9.72 -2.59
C ALA A 551 14.76 9.74 -2.89
N LEU A 552 15.50 8.72 -2.45
CA LEU A 552 16.92 8.57 -2.77
C LEU A 552 17.15 8.48 -4.29
N ARG A 553 16.36 7.66 -4.99
CA ARG A 553 16.38 7.55 -6.45
C ARG A 553 16.01 8.88 -7.12
N ALA A 554 14.92 9.53 -6.65
CA ALA A 554 14.46 10.80 -7.20
C ALA A 554 15.48 11.94 -7.04
N LEU A 555 16.18 11.98 -5.89
CA LEU A 555 17.25 12.94 -5.64
C LEU A 555 18.47 12.70 -6.54
N ASN A 556 18.87 11.45 -6.74
CA ASN A 556 19.96 11.12 -7.66
C ASN A 556 19.59 11.52 -9.10
N PHE A 557 18.36 11.22 -9.54
CA PHE A 557 17.85 11.64 -10.84
C PHE A 557 17.88 13.18 -11.00
N PHE A 558 17.34 13.93 -10.02
CA PHE A 558 17.39 15.39 -10.03
C PHE A 558 18.82 15.93 -10.12
N ASN A 559 19.75 15.40 -9.30
CA ASN A 559 21.14 15.85 -9.28
C ASN A 559 21.84 15.60 -10.63
N ASN A 560 21.61 14.46 -11.26
CA ASN A 560 22.19 14.12 -12.55
C ASN A 560 21.66 15.03 -13.66
N VAL A 561 20.34 15.26 -13.74
CA VAL A 561 19.75 16.20 -14.73
C VAL A 561 20.23 17.63 -14.47
N ASN A 562 20.26 18.09 -13.23
CA ASN A 562 20.70 19.43 -12.86
C ASN A 562 22.20 19.66 -13.16
N SER A 563 23.02 18.60 -13.20
CA SER A 563 24.43 18.66 -13.61
C SER A 563 24.65 18.50 -15.12
N GLY A 564 23.58 18.47 -15.91
CA GLY A 564 23.62 18.39 -17.37
C GLY A 564 23.81 16.99 -17.95
N LYS A 565 23.70 15.93 -17.13
CA LYS A 565 23.75 14.55 -17.63
C LYS A 565 22.45 14.19 -18.35
N ASN A 566 22.57 13.43 -19.43
CA ASN A 566 21.41 12.93 -20.18
C ASN A 566 20.82 11.71 -19.45
N CYS A 567 19.96 11.97 -18.48
CA CYS A 567 19.32 10.98 -17.63
C CYS A 567 17.80 10.98 -17.79
N ASN A 568 17.19 9.83 -17.56
CA ASN A 568 15.76 9.67 -17.32
C ASN A 568 15.51 8.98 -15.96
N GLU A 569 14.26 8.75 -15.61
CA GLU A 569 13.89 8.11 -14.34
C GLU A 569 14.34 6.65 -14.18
N GLN A 570 14.81 6.03 -15.25
CA GLN A 570 15.32 4.64 -15.27
C GLN A 570 16.86 4.59 -15.18
N GLY A 571 17.55 5.70 -15.34
CA GLY A 571 19.00 5.81 -15.27
C GLY A 571 19.57 6.89 -16.19
N CYS A 572 20.89 6.97 -16.25
CA CYS A 572 21.61 7.86 -17.13
C CYS A 572 22.16 7.07 -18.33
N LYS A 573 22.18 7.69 -19.52
CA LYS A 573 22.98 7.14 -20.61
C LYS A 573 24.44 7.27 -20.20
N ILE A 574 25.15 6.14 -20.22
CA ILE A 574 26.59 6.12 -20.12
C ILE A 574 27.06 6.63 -21.49
N ASP A 575 27.64 7.81 -21.54
CA ASP A 575 28.31 8.28 -22.76
C ASP A 575 29.51 7.34 -22.95
N ASP A 576 29.53 6.62 -24.10
CA ASP A 576 30.62 5.72 -24.52
C ASP A 576 31.94 6.49 -24.71
#